data_b7c1fb5125181fb349e356b1764e40e0
#
_entry.id   b7c1fb5125181fb349e356b1764e40e0
#
_cell.length_a   1.000
_cell.length_b   1.000
_cell.length_c   1.000
_cell.angle_alpha   90.00
_cell.angle_beta   90.00
_cell.angle_gamma   90.00
#
_symmetry.space_group_name_H-M   'P 1'
#
loop_
_entity.id
_entity.type
_entity.pdbx_description
1 polymer ?
#
loop_
_entity_poly.entity_id
_entity_poly.type
_entity_poly.pdbx_seq_one_letter_code
_entity_poly.pdbx_strand_id
1 'polypeptide(L)'
;GDTTDEVIEAVKAGETRNMEAKWQYKTKNMGIDDIGGTYVEVSISDQMMWCYKDGQCIVETPVVTGNPNREGSATPYGSVWAIDAKKRNATLGTIDTMGYSSPVNYWMPFNGNVGIHDADGWRSEYGGQIYLTRGSHGCINTPEDQVAKIYDAVEIGTAVIVYNLDDPNTEIVSRPGEYAPVQNDSK
;
A
#
# COMPACT_ATOMS: atom_id res chain seq x y z
N GLY A 1 -10.91 17.79 -11.46
CA GLY A 1 -10.08 17.74 -10.26
C GLY A 1 -10.80 17.19 -9.05
N ASP A 2 -12.12 17.31 -9.03
CA ASP A 2 -12.87 17.17 -7.77
C ASP A 2 -12.96 15.73 -7.27
N THR A 3 -13.06 14.75 -8.16
CA THR A 3 -13.14 13.33 -7.77
C THR A 3 -11.84 12.80 -7.19
N THR A 4 -10.72 13.29 -7.67
CA THR A 4 -9.40 12.91 -7.15
C THR A 4 -9.22 13.45 -5.74
N ASP A 5 -9.64 14.69 -5.49
CA ASP A 5 -9.51 15.33 -4.19
C ASP A 5 -10.40 14.65 -3.13
N GLU A 6 -11.62 14.25 -3.48
CA GLU A 6 -12.51 13.54 -2.56
C GLU A 6 -12.01 12.14 -2.19
N VAL A 7 -11.45 11.43 -3.16
CA VAL A 7 -10.82 10.14 -2.88
C VAL A 7 -9.60 10.31 -1.97
N ILE A 8 -8.78 11.32 -2.24
CA ILE A 8 -7.63 11.68 -1.41
C ILE A 8 -8.06 12.05 0.00
N GLU A 9 -9.12 12.85 0.16
CA GLU A 9 -9.64 13.21 1.48
C GLU A 9 -10.21 12.01 2.22
N ALA A 10 -10.94 11.12 1.56
CA ALA A 10 -11.43 9.89 2.16
C ALA A 10 -10.28 9.00 2.63
N VAL A 11 -9.19 8.90 1.87
CA VAL A 11 -7.98 8.18 2.27
C VAL A 11 -7.34 8.83 3.50
N LYS A 12 -7.21 10.15 3.51
CA LYS A 12 -6.60 10.89 4.63
C LYS A 12 -7.45 10.88 5.90
N ALA A 13 -8.75 10.88 5.77
CA ALA A 13 -9.67 10.90 6.92
C ALA A 13 -9.75 9.56 7.67
N GLY A 14 -9.25 8.46 7.10
CA GLY A 14 -9.36 7.14 7.71
C GLY A 14 -10.81 6.71 7.90
N GLU A 15 -11.75 7.25 7.12
CA GLU A 15 -13.17 6.97 7.22
C GLU A 15 -13.47 5.50 6.92
N THR A 16 -14.47 4.94 7.58
CA THR A 16 -14.96 3.60 7.30
C THR A 16 -15.45 3.55 5.85
N ARG A 17 -14.69 2.85 5.03
CA ARG A 17 -14.89 2.89 3.61
C ARG A 17 -15.64 1.67 3.13
N ASN A 18 -16.94 1.83 2.96
CA ASN A 18 -17.76 0.94 2.15
C ASN A 18 -17.69 1.37 0.68
N MET A 19 -16.49 1.69 0.21
CA MET A 19 -16.28 2.11 -1.16
C MET A 19 -15.75 0.93 -1.96
N GLU A 20 -16.46 0.53 -3.00
CA GLU A 20 -15.86 -0.23 -4.07
C GLU A 20 -14.71 0.59 -4.67
N ALA A 21 -13.65 -0.09 -5.09
CA ALA A 21 -12.51 0.59 -5.71
C ALA A 21 -12.95 1.27 -7.00
N LYS A 22 -13.16 2.58 -6.95
CA LYS A 22 -13.62 3.41 -8.08
C LYS A 22 -12.49 4.20 -8.74
N TRP A 23 -11.27 3.83 -8.49
CA TRP A 23 -10.09 4.53 -8.92
C TRP A 23 -9.56 4.01 -10.24
N GLN A 24 -8.96 4.89 -11.00
CA GLN A 24 -8.15 4.51 -12.15
C GLN A 24 -6.70 4.88 -11.90
N TYR A 25 -5.84 3.88 -12.00
CA TYR A 25 -4.40 4.05 -12.01
C TYR A 25 -3.85 3.70 -13.40
N LYS A 26 -2.69 4.24 -13.72
CA LYS A 26 -1.89 3.66 -14.79
C LYS A 26 -1.40 2.31 -14.32
N THR A 27 -1.96 1.26 -14.85
CA THR A 27 -1.63 -0.11 -14.46
C THR A 27 -0.45 -0.63 -15.25
N LYS A 28 0.42 -1.37 -14.58
CA LYS A 28 1.52 -2.10 -15.23
C LYS A 28 1.21 -3.59 -15.34
N ASN A 29 0.64 -4.15 -14.29
CA ASN A 29 0.47 -5.59 -14.14
C ASN A 29 -0.98 -6.05 -14.03
N MET A 30 -1.92 -5.12 -13.84
CA MET A 30 -3.33 -5.43 -13.65
C MET A 30 -4.20 -4.37 -14.30
N GLY A 31 -5.26 -4.79 -15.00
CA GLY A 31 -6.30 -3.89 -15.50
C GLY A 31 -7.14 -3.35 -14.36
N ILE A 32 -7.63 -2.13 -14.53
CA ILE A 32 -8.43 -1.46 -13.49
C ILE A 32 -9.73 -2.22 -13.17
N ASP A 33 -10.30 -2.88 -14.16
CA ASP A 33 -11.54 -3.65 -14.01
C ASP A 33 -11.35 -4.98 -13.25
N ASP A 34 -10.09 -5.40 -13.06
CA ASP A 34 -9.74 -6.59 -12.30
C ASP A 34 -9.67 -6.33 -10.78
N ILE A 35 -9.77 -5.06 -10.37
CA ILE A 35 -9.79 -4.70 -8.96
C ILE A 35 -11.21 -4.87 -8.43
N GLY A 36 -11.43 -5.92 -7.66
CA GLY A 36 -12.68 -6.18 -6.97
C GLY A 36 -12.79 -5.46 -5.63
N GLY A 37 -13.61 -5.98 -4.75
CA GLY A 37 -13.80 -5.49 -3.38
C GLY A 37 -12.68 -5.90 -2.41
N THR A 38 -11.73 -6.75 -2.82
CA THR A 38 -10.59 -7.18 -2.01
C THR A 38 -9.31 -6.64 -2.61
N TYR A 39 -8.62 -5.78 -1.90
CA TYR A 39 -7.38 -5.15 -2.34
C TYR A 39 -6.62 -4.54 -1.17
N VAL A 40 -5.36 -4.23 -1.40
CA VAL A 40 -4.49 -3.51 -0.47
C VAL A 40 -4.18 -2.13 -1.04
N GLU A 41 -4.22 -1.13 -0.20
CA GLU A 41 -3.96 0.26 -0.54
C GLU A 41 -2.84 0.80 0.35
N VAL A 42 -1.83 1.42 -0.23
CA VAL A 42 -0.69 2.01 0.48
C VAL A 42 -0.53 3.47 0.09
N SER A 43 -0.61 4.35 1.07
CA SER A 43 -0.26 5.77 0.92
C SER A 43 1.14 6.02 1.46
N ILE A 44 2.08 6.37 0.57
CA ILE A 44 3.45 6.71 0.97
C ILE A 44 3.46 8.01 1.77
N SER A 45 2.75 9.03 1.31
CA SER A 45 2.71 10.34 2.00
C SER A 45 2.13 10.26 3.41
N ASP A 46 1.13 9.42 3.62
CA ASP A 46 0.49 9.24 4.93
C ASP A 46 1.16 8.14 5.77
N GLN A 47 2.03 7.31 5.17
CA GLN A 47 2.65 6.15 5.80
C GLN A 47 1.59 5.24 6.44
N MET A 48 0.54 4.96 5.67
CA MET A 48 -0.61 4.14 6.05
C MET A 48 -0.89 3.07 5.01
N MET A 49 -1.43 1.97 5.46
CA MET A 49 -1.91 0.88 4.61
C MET A 49 -3.29 0.44 5.06
N TRP A 50 -4.14 0.16 4.10
CA TRP A 50 -5.48 -0.37 4.31
C TRP A 50 -5.63 -1.69 3.55
N CYS A 51 -6.35 -2.61 4.14
CA CYS A 51 -6.77 -3.83 3.46
C CYS A 51 -8.29 -3.89 3.44
N TYR A 52 -8.83 -4.07 2.27
CA TYR A 52 -10.26 -4.27 2.04
C TYR A 52 -10.52 -5.73 1.69
N LYS A 53 -11.55 -6.29 2.28
CA LYS A 53 -12.08 -7.62 1.99
C LYS A 53 -13.57 -7.51 1.70
N ASP A 54 -13.96 -7.92 0.49
CA ASP A 54 -15.37 -7.86 0.05
C ASP A 54 -15.99 -6.46 0.26
N GLY A 55 -15.25 -5.40 -0.05
CA GLY A 55 -15.67 -4.01 0.07
C GLY A 55 -15.57 -3.39 1.45
N GLN A 56 -15.15 -4.15 2.47
CA GLN A 56 -15.01 -3.65 3.84
C GLN A 56 -13.55 -3.49 4.24
N CYS A 57 -13.23 -2.37 4.87
CA CYS A 57 -11.91 -2.15 5.44
C CYS A 57 -11.74 -3.02 6.70
N ILE A 58 -10.85 -4.00 6.61
CA ILE A 58 -10.55 -4.93 7.72
C ILE A 58 -9.23 -4.61 8.42
N VAL A 59 -8.35 -3.86 7.79
CA VAL A 59 -7.08 -3.39 8.35
C VAL A 59 -6.86 -1.94 7.97
N GLU A 60 -6.50 -1.14 8.95
CA GLU A 60 -5.94 0.20 8.82
C GLU A 60 -4.74 0.28 9.75
N THR A 61 -3.55 0.47 9.21
CA THR A 61 -2.32 0.40 9.98
C THR A 61 -1.26 1.38 9.50
N PRO A 62 -0.51 2.01 10.43
CA PRO A 62 0.71 2.69 10.04
C PRO A 62 1.73 1.69 9.50
N VAL A 63 2.58 2.16 8.60
CA VAL A 63 3.65 1.38 7.98
C VAL A 63 4.94 2.20 7.90
N VAL A 64 6.02 1.55 7.51
CA VAL A 64 7.25 2.23 7.09
C VAL A 64 7.61 1.73 5.69
N THR A 65 7.55 2.62 4.72
CA THR A 65 7.92 2.33 3.34
C THR A 65 9.41 2.57 3.09
N GLY A 66 9.85 2.40 1.86
CA GLY A 66 11.24 2.62 1.47
C GLY A 66 11.70 4.05 1.68
N ASN A 67 12.98 4.22 1.98
CA ASN A 67 13.58 5.53 2.16
C ASN A 67 13.81 6.21 0.80
N PRO A 68 13.08 7.31 0.49
CA PRO A 68 13.22 8.00 -0.80
C PRO A 68 14.54 8.77 -0.93
N ASN A 69 15.21 9.04 0.19
CA ASN A 69 16.48 9.75 0.24
C ASN A 69 17.71 8.83 0.07
N ARG A 70 17.47 7.53 -0.04
CA ARG A 70 18.51 6.55 -0.31
C ARG A 70 18.28 5.93 -1.69
N GLU A 71 19.28 6.03 -2.56
CA GLU A 71 19.22 5.53 -3.92
C GLU A 71 18.77 4.05 -3.95
N GLY A 72 17.81 3.75 -4.83
CA GLY A 72 17.28 2.41 -5.01
C GLY A 72 16.38 1.90 -3.89
N SER A 73 16.07 2.72 -2.88
CA SER A 73 15.30 2.29 -1.71
C SER A 73 13.87 2.84 -1.64
N ALA A 74 13.49 3.75 -2.53
CA ALA A 74 12.11 4.25 -2.58
C ALA A 74 11.13 3.13 -2.95
N THR A 75 10.01 3.06 -2.26
CA THR A 75 8.92 2.17 -2.66
C THR A 75 8.34 2.63 -4.00
N PRO A 76 8.20 1.76 -5.00
CA PRO A 76 7.57 2.12 -6.27
C PRO A 76 6.09 2.44 -6.06
N TYR A 77 5.59 3.43 -6.79
CA TYR A 77 4.20 3.87 -6.72
C TYR A 77 3.65 4.31 -8.08
N GLY A 78 2.38 4.66 -8.13
CA GLY A 78 1.71 5.13 -9.34
C GLY A 78 1.26 4.02 -10.27
N SER A 79 1.16 2.79 -9.74
CA SER A 79 0.66 1.62 -10.46
C SER A 79 -0.18 0.74 -9.55
N VAL A 80 -0.87 -0.21 -10.16
CA VAL A 80 -1.50 -1.32 -9.47
C VAL A 80 -0.68 -2.58 -9.75
N TRP A 81 -0.24 -3.22 -8.68
CA TRP A 81 0.43 -4.52 -8.72
C TRP A 81 -0.49 -5.61 -8.19
N ALA A 82 -0.06 -6.83 -8.24
CA ALA A 82 -0.73 -7.97 -7.65
C ALA A 82 0.19 -8.70 -6.67
N ILE A 83 -0.39 -9.30 -5.65
CA ILE A 83 0.34 -10.23 -4.77
C ILE A 83 0.86 -11.39 -5.62
N ASP A 84 2.17 -11.56 -5.68
CA ASP A 84 2.84 -12.58 -6.50
C ASP A 84 3.02 -13.90 -5.76
N ALA A 85 3.16 -13.85 -4.44
CA ALA A 85 3.34 -15.01 -3.59
C ALA A 85 2.89 -14.71 -2.16
N LYS A 86 2.65 -15.76 -1.40
CA LYS A 86 2.38 -15.71 0.05
C LYS A 86 3.28 -16.74 0.73
N LYS A 87 4.15 -16.26 1.59
CA LYS A 87 5.09 -17.13 2.31
C LYS A 87 5.09 -16.82 3.80
N ARG A 88 5.26 -17.88 4.58
CA ARG A 88 5.50 -17.79 6.02
C ARG A 88 6.99 -18.08 6.29
N ASN A 89 7.53 -17.45 7.35
CA ASN A 89 8.87 -17.72 7.84
C ASN A 89 9.94 -17.61 6.74
N ALA A 90 9.96 -16.45 6.06
CA ALA A 90 10.92 -16.14 5.01
C ALA A 90 12.12 -15.35 5.55
N THR A 91 13.22 -15.39 4.84
CA THR A 91 14.38 -14.52 5.10
C THR A 91 14.57 -13.59 3.92
N LEU A 92 14.57 -12.27 4.18
CA LEU A 92 14.73 -11.24 3.18
C LEU A 92 16.17 -10.74 3.12
N GLY A 93 16.72 -10.62 1.91
CA GLY A 93 18.09 -10.23 1.70
C GLY A 93 19.09 -11.35 1.96
N THR A 94 20.34 -11.06 1.65
CA THR A 94 21.49 -11.90 1.99
C THR A 94 22.64 -11.01 2.45
N ILE A 95 23.33 -11.41 3.51
CA ILE A 95 24.45 -10.63 4.06
C ILE A 95 25.55 -10.44 3.01
N ASP A 96 25.85 -11.48 2.25
CA ASP A 96 26.97 -11.47 1.30
C ASP A 96 26.76 -10.51 0.12
N THR A 97 25.51 -10.36 -0.35
CA THR A 97 25.20 -9.56 -1.54
C THR A 97 24.51 -8.22 -1.23
N MET A 98 23.73 -8.16 -0.16
CA MET A 98 22.90 -7.01 0.21
C MET A 98 23.32 -6.32 1.50
N GLY A 99 24.21 -6.93 2.29
CA GLY A 99 24.63 -6.41 3.58
C GLY A 99 23.62 -6.54 4.71
N TYR A 100 22.47 -7.17 4.47
CA TYR A 100 21.46 -7.44 5.48
C TYR A 100 20.77 -8.78 5.27
N SER A 101 20.22 -9.32 6.34
CA SER A 101 19.39 -10.52 6.34
C SER A 101 18.31 -10.33 7.41
N SER A 102 17.06 -10.33 6.99
CA SER A 102 15.92 -10.04 7.87
C SER A 102 14.94 -11.20 7.84
N PRO A 103 14.84 -11.98 8.93
CA PRO A 103 13.79 -12.99 9.05
C PRO A 103 12.44 -12.29 9.25
N VAL A 104 11.42 -12.77 8.54
CA VAL A 104 10.06 -12.29 8.65
C VAL A 104 9.09 -13.47 8.78
N ASN A 105 7.98 -13.25 9.49
CA ASN A 105 6.97 -14.28 9.67
C ASN A 105 5.97 -14.34 8.52
N TYR A 106 5.76 -13.21 7.82
CA TYR A 106 4.85 -13.07 6.70
C TYR A 106 5.54 -12.35 5.55
N TRP A 107 5.46 -12.90 4.35
CA TRP A 107 6.04 -12.32 3.15
C TRP A 107 5.06 -12.37 1.99
N MET A 108 4.71 -11.22 1.45
CA MET A 108 3.81 -11.06 0.32
C MET A 108 4.42 -10.10 -0.72
N PRO A 109 5.29 -10.60 -1.63
CA PRO A 109 5.85 -9.78 -2.69
C PRO A 109 4.77 -9.39 -3.71
N PHE A 110 4.88 -8.18 -4.26
CA PHE A 110 4.00 -7.69 -5.32
C PHE A 110 4.74 -7.02 -6.47
N ASN A 111 6.02 -6.70 -6.30
CA ASN A 111 6.86 -6.12 -7.36
C ASN A 111 8.32 -6.55 -7.17
N GLY A 112 8.68 -7.70 -7.77
CA GLY A 112 10.02 -8.28 -7.61
C GLY A 112 10.34 -8.54 -6.15
N ASN A 113 11.36 -7.86 -5.61
CA ASN A 113 11.77 -7.96 -4.21
C ASN A 113 11.03 -6.98 -3.28
N VAL A 114 10.09 -6.22 -3.80
CA VAL A 114 9.25 -5.33 -3.00
C VAL A 114 7.98 -6.05 -2.61
N GLY A 115 7.68 -6.04 -1.34
CA GLY A 115 6.48 -6.70 -0.80
C GLY A 115 6.10 -6.19 0.57
N ILE A 116 5.06 -6.79 1.12
CA ILE A 116 4.50 -6.50 2.43
C ILE A 116 5.00 -7.56 3.41
N HIS A 117 5.54 -7.15 4.55
CA HIS A 117 6.03 -8.06 5.58
C HIS A 117 6.00 -7.43 6.96
N ASP A 118 6.10 -8.26 8.01
CA ASP A 118 6.28 -7.82 9.39
C ASP A 118 7.69 -7.26 9.62
N ALA A 119 7.83 -6.40 10.60
CA ALA A 119 9.10 -5.80 10.96
C ALA A 119 9.31 -5.65 12.49
N ASP A 120 8.45 -6.21 13.30
CA ASP A 120 8.51 -6.09 14.77
C ASP A 120 9.82 -6.65 15.36
N GLY A 121 10.53 -7.48 14.61
CA GLY A 121 11.86 -7.97 14.99
C GLY A 121 12.95 -6.88 15.07
N TRP A 122 12.75 -5.73 14.41
CA TRP A 122 13.70 -4.62 14.42
C TRP A 122 13.06 -3.23 14.47
N ARG A 123 11.73 -3.12 14.43
CA ARG A 123 11.00 -1.88 14.57
C ARG A 123 10.03 -1.93 15.73
N SER A 124 9.99 -0.85 16.50
CA SER A 124 8.98 -0.63 17.54
C SER A 124 8.02 0.51 17.20
N GLU A 125 8.29 1.25 16.12
CA GLU A 125 7.52 2.41 15.69
C GLU A 125 7.25 2.36 14.19
N TYR A 126 6.07 2.83 13.81
CA TYR A 126 5.60 2.88 12.43
C TYR A 126 4.91 4.21 12.14
N GLY A 127 4.84 4.57 10.87
CA GLY A 127 4.13 5.77 10.42
C GLY A 127 4.96 7.05 10.47
N GLY A 128 4.28 8.17 10.28
CA GLY A 128 4.88 9.50 10.33
C GLY A 128 5.98 9.71 9.30
N GLN A 129 7.10 10.25 9.72
CA GLN A 129 8.24 10.58 8.84
C GLN A 129 9.44 9.64 9.02
N ILE A 130 9.25 8.52 9.70
CA ILE A 130 10.32 7.53 9.93
C ILE A 130 10.96 7.10 8.60
N TYR A 131 10.16 6.90 7.55
CA TYR A 131 10.63 6.44 6.25
C TYR A 131 11.64 7.37 5.58
N LEU A 132 11.65 8.66 5.91
CA LEU A 132 12.56 9.66 5.33
C LEU A 132 14.01 9.51 5.79
N THR A 133 14.22 8.93 6.95
CA THR A 133 15.55 8.77 7.58
C THR A 133 15.88 7.32 7.92
N ARG A 134 14.88 6.53 8.33
CA ARG A 134 15.01 5.12 8.74
C ARG A 134 14.04 4.22 7.98
N GLY A 135 13.76 4.57 6.72
CA GLY A 135 12.91 3.77 5.84
C GLY A 135 13.52 2.43 5.46
N SER A 136 12.70 1.57 4.89
CA SER A 136 13.13 0.28 4.37
C SER A 136 13.94 0.42 3.07
N HIS A 137 14.32 -0.71 2.48
CA HIS A 137 14.94 -0.78 1.15
C HIS A 137 13.91 -0.85 0.00
N GLY A 138 12.65 -0.56 0.29
CA GLY A 138 11.53 -0.55 -0.67
C GLY A 138 10.28 -1.29 -0.19
N CYS A 139 10.43 -2.28 0.66
CA CYS A 139 9.32 -3.05 1.20
C CYS A 139 8.42 -2.23 2.15
N ILE A 140 7.20 -2.69 2.32
CA ILE A 140 6.22 -2.13 3.24
C ILE A 140 6.37 -2.84 4.58
N ASN A 141 7.09 -2.20 5.51
CA ASN A 141 7.26 -2.71 6.87
C ASN A 141 5.98 -2.47 7.68
N THR A 142 5.42 -3.51 8.22
CA THR A 142 4.07 -3.52 8.80
C THR A 142 4.12 -4.15 10.21
N PRO A 143 3.35 -3.64 11.18
CA PRO A 143 3.16 -4.34 12.45
C PRO A 143 2.69 -5.78 12.23
N GLU A 144 3.27 -6.73 12.94
CA GLU A 144 3.04 -8.17 12.68
C GLU A 144 1.58 -8.58 12.84
N ASP A 145 0.88 -8.07 13.85
CA ASP A 145 -0.53 -8.36 14.09
C ASP A 145 -1.42 -7.88 12.93
N GLN A 146 -1.03 -6.81 12.26
CA GLN A 146 -1.77 -6.26 11.13
C GLN A 146 -1.46 -7.01 9.83
N VAL A 147 -0.19 -7.31 9.57
CA VAL A 147 0.17 -8.08 8.36
C VAL A 147 -0.40 -9.49 8.41
N ALA A 148 -0.53 -10.09 9.59
CA ALA A 148 -1.18 -11.39 9.76
C ALA A 148 -2.63 -11.38 9.27
N LYS A 149 -3.38 -10.32 9.57
CA LYS A 149 -4.76 -10.15 9.10
C LYS A 149 -4.82 -9.97 7.58
N ILE A 150 -3.89 -9.20 7.02
CA ILE A 150 -3.80 -9.01 5.56
C ILE A 150 -3.49 -10.34 4.89
N TYR A 151 -2.52 -11.08 5.42
CA TYR A 151 -2.14 -12.40 4.89
C TYR A 151 -3.31 -13.37 4.82
N ASP A 152 -4.14 -13.39 5.84
CA ASP A 152 -5.32 -14.27 5.90
C ASP A 152 -6.44 -13.81 4.93
N ALA A 153 -6.50 -12.52 4.62
CA ALA A 153 -7.58 -11.95 3.80
C ALA A 153 -7.31 -11.99 2.30
N VAL A 154 -6.05 -11.88 1.88
CA VAL A 154 -5.67 -11.75 0.47
C VAL A 154 -5.24 -13.07 -0.15
N GLU A 155 -5.35 -13.14 -1.46
CA GLU A 155 -4.91 -14.25 -2.29
C GLU A 155 -3.79 -13.80 -3.22
N ILE A 156 -3.06 -14.76 -3.80
CA ILE A 156 -2.20 -14.47 -4.96
C ILE A 156 -3.06 -13.86 -6.05
N GLY A 157 -2.63 -12.75 -6.63
CA GLY A 157 -3.41 -11.98 -7.61
C GLY A 157 -4.21 -10.82 -7.02
N THR A 158 -4.35 -10.72 -5.69
CA THR A 158 -5.00 -9.57 -5.06
C THR A 158 -4.26 -8.28 -5.40
N ALA A 159 -5.00 -7.24 -5.79
CA ALA A 159 -4.44 -5.95 -6.16
C ALA A 159 -3.75 -5.25 -4.98
N VAL A 160 -2.61 -4.64 -5.26
CA VAL A 160 -1.88 -3.74 -4.36
C VAL A 160 -1.73 -2.40 -5.05
N ILE A 161 -2.36 -1.38 -4.50
CA ILE A 161 -2.39 -0.02 -5.02
C ILE A 161 -1.46 0.83 -4.17
N VAL A 162 -0.41 1.38 -4.77
CA VAL A 162 0.56 2.24 -4.08
C VAL A 162 0.57 3.62 -4.72
N TYR A 163 0.40 4.64 -3.91
CA TYR A 163 0.42 6.03 -4.36
C TYR A 163 1.19 6.94 -3.39
N ASN A 164 1.60 8.09 -3.92
CA ASN A 164 2.25 9.13 -3.15
C ASN A 164 1.55 10.46 -3.43
N LEU A 165 0.81 10.99 -2.47
CA LEU A 165 0.02 12.21 -2.62
C LEU A 165 0.90 13.48 -2.66
N ASP A 166 2.14 13.39 -2.20
CA ASP A 166 3.08 14.52 -2.24
C ASP A 166 3.77 14.66 -3.61
N ASP A 167 3.66 13.65 -4.48
CA ASP A 167 4.14 13.75 -5.84
C ASP A 167 3.09 14.43 -6.73
N PRO A 168 3.39 15.60 -7.29
CA PRO A 168 2.45 16.32 -8.15
C PRO A 168 2.11 15.58 -9.45
N ASN A 169 2.89 14.57 -9.82
CA ASN A 169 2.64 13.71 -10.97
C ASN A 169 1.83 12.46 -10.63
N THR A 170 1.41 12.28 -9.38
CA THR A 170 0.53 11.17 -9.00
C THR A 170 -0.82 11.36 -9.68
N GLU A 171 -1.12 10.48 -10.62
CA GLU A 171 -2.42 10.45 -11.30
C GLU A 171 -3.32 9.39 -10.66
N ILE A 172 -4.34 9.85 -9.95
CA ILE A 172 -5.45 9.05 -9.48
C ILE A 172 -6.69 9.56 -10.21
N VAL A 173 -7.24 8.76 -11.07
CA VAL A 173 -8.38 9.16 -11.92
C VAL A 173 -9.56 8.26 -11.59
N SER A 174 -10.70 8.85 -11.27
CA SER A 174 -11.94 8.09 -11.10
C SER A 174 -12.42 7.53 -12.44
N ARG A 175 -13.09 6.39 -12.40
CA ARG A 175 -13.69 5.81 -13.61
C ARG A 175 -14.75 6.76 -14.17
N PRO A 176 -14.77 7.02 -15.48
CA PRO A 176 -15.81 7.85 -16.07
C PRO A 176 -17.21 7.29 -15.79
N GLY A 177 -18.08 8.10 -15.22
CA GLY A 177 -19.49 7.77 -14.97
C GLY A 177 -19.79 6.96 -13.72
N GLU A 178 -18.79 6.53 -12.94
CA GLU A 178 -19.01 5.76 -11.71
C GLU A 178 -19.07 6.62 -10.45
N TYR A 179 -18.54 7.82 -10.52
CA TYR A 179 -18.51 8.72 -9.38
C TYR A 179 -18.89 10.14 -9.80
N ALA A 180 -19.94 10.67 -9.21
CA ALA A 180 -20.27 12.09 -9.28
C ALA A 180 -19.77 12.74 -7.97
N PRO A 181 -19.02 13.85 -8.04
CA PRO A 181 -18.62 14.57 -6.84
C PRO A 181 -19.86 14.96 -6.05
N VAL A 182 -19.82 14.69 -4.76
CA VAL A 182 -20.83 15.23 -3.83
C VAL A 182 -20.62 16.74 -3.84
N GLN A 183 -21.53 17.47 -4.42
CA GLN A 183 -21.53 18.91 -4.29
C GLN A 183 -21.81 19.21 -2.82
N ASN A 184 -20.79 19.58 -2.09
CA ASN A 184 -20.99 20.23 -0.80
C ASN A 184 -21.58 21.61 -1.09
N ASP A 185 -22.89 21.69 -1.13
CA ASP A 185 -23.60 22.94 -1.00
C ASP A 185 -23.36 23.45 0.44
N SER A 186 -22.20 24.05 0.63
CA SER A 186 -21.96 24.87 1.81
C SER A 186 -22.79 26.15 1.63
N LYS A 187 -23.95 26.16 2.27
CA LYS A 187 -24.66 27.37 2.58
C LYS A 187 -24.10 28.01 3.84
#